data_91fe5919d6e9a582b3dcef6078d9b7e8
#
_entry.id   91fe5919d6e9a582b3dcef6078d9b7e8
#
_cell.length_a   1.000
_cell.length_b   1.000
_cell.length_c   1.000
_cell.angle_alpha   90.00
_cell.angle_beta   90.00
_cell.angle_gamma   90.00
#
_symmetry.space_group_name_H-M   'P 1'
#
loop_
_entity.id
_entity.type
_entity.pdbx_description
1 polymer ?
#
loop_
_entity_poly.entity_id
_entity_poly.type
_entity_poly.pdbx_seq_one_letter_code
_entity_poly.pdbx_strand_id
1 'polypeptide(L)'
;MKDSFNNTLQIGDKILCIKPREEYRHRELQVGTVCGIADICGIAKQTSDIVVDFLNTDYSSIEEILDHLLTCLNPAEDIFVKIETHKEVEYRVGDKVFYYFHSFINKACSGTIIEKHSDSLYTIQNEFGYIHLAVNSEILFLLERDNCEIEDEVIKIIKNNGGLK
;
A
#
# COMPACT_ATOMS: atom_id res chain seq x y z
N MET A 1 -18.27 0.69 2.81
CA MET A 1 -17.61 1.41 1.73
C MET A 1 -16.76 0.44 0.93
N LYS A 2 -16.36 0.78 -0.30
CA LYS A 2 -15.62 -0.11 -1.19
C LYS A 2 -14.40 0.60 -1.76
N ASP A 3 -13.33 -0.18 -2.02
CA ASP A 3 -12.19 0.29 -2.78
C ASP A 3 -12.49 0.30 -4.30
N SER A 4 -11.49 0.63 -5.12
CA SER A 4 -11.62 0.69 -6.59
C SER A 4 -11.85 -0.67 -7.24
N PHE A 5 -11.70 -1.77 -6.51
CA PHE A 5 -11.90 -3.16 -6.94
C PHE A 5 -13.13 -3.80 -6.30
N ASN A 6 -14.02 -2.97 -5.71
CA ASN A 6 -15.27 -3.39 -5.10
C ASN A 6 -15.13 -4.20 -3.79
N ASN A 7 -13.93 -4.24 -3.17
CA ASN A 7 -13.72 -4.85 -1.85
C ASN A 7 -14.30 -3.96 -0.75
N THR A 8 -14.95 -4.56 0.23
CA THR A 8 -15.50 -3.82 1.37
C THR A 8 -14.38 -3.33 2.28
N LEU A 9 -14.41 -2.05 2.62
CA LEU A 9 -13.48 -1.39 3.52
C LEU A 9 -14.08 -1.15 4.90
N GLN A 10 -13.23 -1.30 5.93
CA GLN A 10 -13.51 -1.02 7.32
C GLN A 10 -12.42 -0.11 7.90
N ILE A 11 -12.71 0.57 9.00
CA ILE A 11 -11.70 1.31 9.77
C ILE A 11 -10.63 0.33 10.26
N GLY A 12 -9.37 0.68 10.10
CA GLY A 12 -8.22 -0.16 10.40
C GLY A 12 -7.69 -0.98 9.21
N ASP A 13 -8.44 -1.07 8.10
CA ASP A 13 -7.94 -1.74 6.90
C ASP A 13 -6.75 -0.97 6.31
N LYS A 14 -5.77 -1.72 5.83
CA LYS A 14 -4.67 -1.16 5.05
C LYS A 14 -5.06 -1.10 3.58
N ILE A 15 -4.67 -0.02 2.92
CA ILE A 15 -4.85 0.17 1.49
C ILE A 15 -3.54 0.57 0.83
N LEU A 16 -3.37 0.18 -0.43
CA LEU A 16 -2.35 0.72 -1.33
C LEU A 16 -3.02 1.76 -2.23
N CYS A 17 -2.52 3.00 -2.19
CA CYS A 17 -2.93 4.05 -3.12
C CYS A 17 -2.14 3.89 -4.42
N ILE A 18 -2.81 3.51 -5.52
CA ILE A 18 -2.14 3.25 -6.80
C ILE A 18 -2.04 4.53 -7.61
N LYS A 19 -3.16 5.25 -7.76
CA LYS A 19 -3.23 6.49 -8.51
C LYS A 19 -4.20 7.45 -7.83
N PRO A 20 -3.69 8.36 -7.00
CA PRO A 20 -4.48 9.43 -6.44
C PRO A 20 -4.76 10.52 -7.48
N ARG A 21 -5.78 11.32 -7.23
CA ARG A 21 -6.01 12.57 -7.97
C ARG A 21 -4.82 13.53 -7.79
N GLU A 22 -4.71 14.54 -8.66
CA GLU A 22 -3.53 15.41 -8.74
C GLU A 22 -3.14 16.07 -7.41
N GLU A 23 -4.11 16.51 -6.61
CA GLU A 23 -3.85 17.14 -5.31
C GLU A 23 -3.13 16.21 -4.30
N TYR A 24 -3.31 14.88 -4.46
CA TYR A 24 -2.70 13.85 -3.61
C TYR A 24 -1.63 13.03 -4.32
N ARG A 25 -1.09 13.49 -5.44
CA ARG A 25 -0.08 12.78 -6.24
C ARG A 25 1.12 12.28 -5.44
N HIS A 26 1.48 12.98 -4.38
CA HIS A 26 2.56 12.57 -3.46
C HIS A 26 2.24 11.27 -2.69
N ARG A 27 0.97 10.84 -2.67
CA ARG A 27 0.51 9.58 -2.06
C ARG A 27 0.58 8.37 -2.98
N GLU A 28 1.02 8.56 -4.23
CA GLU A 28 1.16 7.45 -5.19
C GLU A 28 2.09 6.36 -4.67
N LEU A 29 1.62 5.10 -4.72
CA LEU A 29 2.28 3.90 -4.20
C LEU A 29 2.58 3.94 -2.70
N GLN A 30 1.84 4.70 -1.93
CA GLN A 30 1.92 4.65 -0.47
C GLN A 30 0.88 3.70 0.11
N VAL A 31 1.27 3.05 1.22
CA VAL A 31 0.37 2.24 2.04
C VAL A 31 -0.14 3.10 3.18
N GLY A 32 -1.45 3.14 3.33
CA GLY A 32 -2.11 3.89 4.40
C GLY A 32 -3.13 3.04 5.15
N THR A 33 -3.59 3.55 6.29
CA THR A 33 -4.62 2.92 7.13
C THR A 33 -5.92 3.71 7.05
N VAL A 34 -7.03 3.05 6.81
CA VAL A 34 -8.37 3.67 6.82
C VAL A 34 -8.71 4.09 8.25
N CYS A 35 -8.86 5.39 8.50
CA CYS A 35 -9.16 5.96 9.80
C CYS A 35 -10.63 6.36 9.96
N GLY A 36 -11.31 6.62 8.85
CA GLY A 36 -12.70 7.08 8.88
C GLY A 36 -13.40 6.92 7.54
N ILE A 37 -14.70 7.06 7.60
CA ILE A 37 -15.59 7.00 6.46
C ILE A 37 -16.45 8.24 6.55
N ALA A 38 -16.36 9.12 5.56
CA ALA A 38 -17.13 10.34 5.39
C ALA A 38 -17.37 11.20 6.65
N ASP A 39 -17.03 12.45 6.56
CA ASP A 39 -17.51 13.58 7.38
C ASP A 39 -17.23 13.61 8.89
N ILE A 40 -16.38 12.72 9.41
CA ILE A 40 -16.02 12.77 10.85
C ILE A 40 -15.15 14.00 11.16
N CYS A 41 -14.41 14.51 10.17
CA CYS A 41 -13.45 15.61 10.36
C CYS A 41 -13.81 16.87 9.54
N GLY A 42 -14.95 16.94 8.86
CA GLY A 42 -15.30 18.04 7.96
C GLY A 42 -14.38 18.16 6.72
N ILE A 43 -13.50 17.18 6.52
CA ILE A 43 -12.51 17.16 5.42
C ILE A 43 -13.08 16.45 4.20
N ALA A 44 -13.95 15.45 4.40
CA ALA A 44 -14.55 14.70 3.32
C ALA A 44 -15.48 15.60 2.49
N LYS A 45 -15.20 15.70 1.18
CA LYS A 45 -15.98 16.51 0.26
C LYS A 45 -17.27 15.82 -0.22
N GLN A 46 -17.30 14.49 -0.11
CA GLN A 46 -18.43 13.64 -0.55
C GLN A 46 -18.65 12.50 0.45
N THR A 47 -19.87 12.00 0.51
CA THR A 47 -20.26 10.89 1.40
C THR A 47 -19.58 9.55 1.09
N SER A 48 -18.90 9.43 -0.05
CA SER A 48 -18.16 8.26 -0.49
C SER A 48 -16.65 8.32 -0.16
N ASP A 49 -16.17 9.47 0.32
CA ASP A 49 -14.74 9.64 0.61
C ASP A 49 -14.34 8.79 1.81
N ILE A 50 -13.15 8.20 1.75
CA ILE A 50 -12.49 7.58 2.89
C ILE A 50 -11.38 8.48 3.39
N VAL A 51 -11.20 8.48 4.70
CA VAL A 51 -10.10 9.18 5.35
C VAL A 51 -8.99 8.17 5.61
N VAL A 52 -7.81 8.44 5.09
CA VAL A 52 -6.65 7.54 5.13
C VAL A 52 -5.46 8.22 5.76
N ASP A 53 -4.87 7.56 6.73
CA ASP A 53 -3.57 7.93 7.31
C ASP A 53 -2.45 7.18 6.58
N PHE A 54 -1.58 7.93 5.91
CA PHE A 54 -0.41 7.39 5.20
C PHE A 54 0.88 7.47 6.01
N LEU A 55 0.84 8.03 7.20
CA LEU A 55 1.99 8.05 8.10
C LEU A 55 1.88 6.95 9.14
N ASN A 56 3.00 6.33 9.44
CA ASN A 56 3.10 5.32 10.48
C ASN A 56 3.58 5.99 11.78
N THR A 57 2.82 6.97 12.27
CA THR A 57 3.15 7.69 13.50
C THR A 57 2.05 7.49 14.53
N ASP A 58 2.44 7.11 15.74
CA ASP A 58 1.57 7.18 16.92
C ASP A 58 1.36 8.65 17.28
N TYR A 59 0.23 9.21 16.87
CA TYR A 59 -0.11 10.60 17.14
C TYR A 59 -0.49 10.78 18.61
N SER A 60 0.11 11.77 19.24
CA SER A 60 -0.18 12.14 20.62
C SER A 60 -1.41 13.05 20.76
N SER A 61 -1.92 13.64 19.66
CA SER A 61 -3.12 14.46 19.69
C SER A 61 -3.90 14.42 18.37
N ILE A 62 -5.24 14.53 18.48
CA ILE A 62 -6.15 14.60 17.33
C ILE A 62 -5.94 15.89 16.51
N GLU A 63 -5.46 16.98 17.10
CA GLU A 63 -5.24 18.26 16.45
C GLU A 63 -4.05 18.22 15.49
N GLU A 64 -2.98 17.49 15.80
CA GLU A 64 -1.84 17.24 14.89
C GLU A 64 -2.24 16.37 13.69
N ILE A 65 -3.21 15.46 13.88
CA ILE A 65 -3.73 14.60 12.82
C ILE A 65 -4.50 15.41 11.77
N LEU A 66 -5.22 16.46 12.20
CA LEU A 66 -6.16 17.18 11.34
C LEU A 66 -5.50 18.12 10.34
N ASP A 67 -4.34 18.66 10.65
CA ASP A 67 -3.78 19.75 9.82
C ASP A 67 -2.88 19.30 8.65
N HIS A 68 -2.28 18.10 8.67
CA HIS A 68 -1.27 17.78 7.66
C HIS A 68 -1.26 16.33 7.10
N LEU A 69 -2.05 15.40 7.61
CA LEU A 69 -1.74 13.99 7.42
C LEU A 69 -2.85 13.12 6.84
N LEU A 70 -4.09 13.50 7.01
CA LEU A 70 -5.23 12.74 6.52
C LEU A 70 -5.50 13.05 5.05
N THR A 71 -5.56 12.02 4.24
CA THR A 71 -5.93 12.13 2.83
C THR A 71 -7.32 11.57 2.62
N CYS A 72 -8.17 12.34 1.95
CA CYS A 72 -9.50 11.88 1.56
C CYS A 72 -9.44 11.25 0.17
N LEU A 73 -9.62 9.94 0.07
CA LEU A 73 -9.67 9.22 -1.19
C LEU A 73 -11.12 8.92 -1.59
N ASN A 74 -11.43 9.09 -2.87
CA ASN A 74 -12.71 8.79 -3.46
C ASN A 74 -12.58 7.72 -4.55
N PRO A 75 -13.25 6.56 -4.45
CA PRO A 75 -13.11 5.49 -5.43
C PRO A 75 -13.60 5.86 -6.85
N ALA A 76 -14.29 6.99 -7.03
CA ALA A 76 -14.67 7.50 -8.34
C ALA A 76 -13.55 8.32 -9.02
N GLU A 77 -12.58 8.84 -8.25
CA GLU A 77 -11.50 9.72 -8.73
C GLU A 77 -10.11 9.14 -8.48
N ASP A 78 -9.98 8.31 -7.45
CA ASP A 78 -8.72 7.73 -7.00
C ASP A 78 -8.71 6.22 -7.22
N ILE A 79 -7.56 5.65 -7.61
CA ILE A 79 -7.38 4.20 -7.70
C ILE A 79 -6.62 3.73 -6.47
N PHE A 80 -7.27 2.96 -5.64
CA PHE A 80 -6.68 2.33 -4.46
C PHE A 80 -7.30 0.95 -4.20
N VAL A 81 -6.54 0.08 -3.56
CA VAL A 81 -6.94 -1.30 -3.29
C VAL A 81 -6.72 -1.66 -1.83
N LYS A 82 -7.65 -2.41 -1.25
CA LYS A 82 -7.48 -3.03 0.06
C LYS A 82 -6.35 -4.06 0.00
N ILE A 83 -5.43 -3.97 0.97
CA ILE A 83 -4.38 -4.97 1.15
C ILE A 83 -4.95 -6.08 2.03
N GLU A 84 -5.02 -7.28 1.49
CA GLU A 84 -5.32 -8.47 2.27
C GLU A 84 -4.04 -8.96 2.96
N THR A 85 -3.90 -8.68 4.25
CA THR A 85 -2.70 -8.99 5.06
C THR A 85 -2.50 -10.48 5.37
N HIS A 86 -3.35 -11.38 4.84
CA HIS A 86 -3.42 -12.78 5.30
C HIS A 86 -3.41 -13.82 4.18
N LYS A 87 -2.83 -13.51 3.03
CA LYS A 87 -2.50 -14.63 2.13
C LYS A 87 -1.24 -15.30 2.70
N GLU A 88 -1.40 -16.52 3.19
CA GLU A 88 -0.27 -17.41 3.50
C GLU A 88 0.47 -17.77 2.19
N VAL A 89 1.15 -16.80 1.63
CA VAL A 89 2.05 -17.02 0.50
C VAL A 89 3.41 -17.36 1.07
N GLU A 90 3.89 -18.55 0.83
CA GLU A 90 5.27 -18.91 1.12
C GLU A 90 6.17 -18.27 0.08
N TYR A 91 6.92 -17.24 0.47
CA TYR A 91 7.91 -16.60 -0.40
C TYR A 91 9.25 -17.36 -0.37
N ARG A 92 10.01 -17.26 -1.47
CA ARG A 92 11.29 -17.97 -1.68
C ARG A 92 12.36 -16.98 -2.12
N VAL A 93 13.62 -17.36 -1.91
CA VAL A 93 14.77 -16.65 -2.49
C VAL A 93 14.65 -16.69 -4.02
N GLY A 94 14.82 -15.55 -4.65
CA GLY A 94 14.64 -15.36 -6.09
C GLY A 94 13.25 -14.83 -6.49
N ASP A 95 12.24 -14.87 -5.62
CA ASP A 95 10.95 -14.27 -5.90
C ASP A 95 11.09 -12.76 -6.08
N LYS A 96 10.46 -12.23 -7.13
CA LYS A 96 10.30 -10.78 -7.30
C LYS A 96 8.98 -10.37 -6.67
N VAL A 97 9.03 -9.39 -5.78
CA VAL A 97 7.89 -8.98 -4.96
C VAL A 97 7.65 -7.48 -5.03
N PHE A 98 6.42 -7.07 -4.79
CA PHE A 98 6.07 -5.69 -4.50
C PHE A 98 5.85 -5.58 -3.00
N TYR A 99 6.57 -4.70 -2.33
CA TYR A 99 6.61 -4.59 -0.88
C TYR A 99 6.73 -3.14 -0.45
N TYR A 100 6.36 -2.84 0.78
CA TYR A 100 6.69 -1.57 1.41
C TYR A 100 7.58 -1.83 2.63
N PHE A 101 8.43 -0.89 2.96
CA PHE A 101 9.21 -0.93 4.19
C PHE A 101 8.77 0.20 5.10
N HIS A 102 8.74 -0.09 6.40
CA HIS A 102 8.42 0.89 7.42
C HIS A 102 9.45 2.02 7.39
N SER A 103 9.12 3.05 6.67
CA SER A 103 9.81 4.34 6.66
C SER A 103 8.79 5.41 7.02
N PHE A 104 9.26 6.63 7.15
CA PHE A 104 8.39 7.79 7.37
C PHE A 104 7.27 7.92 6.31
N ILE A 105 7.43 7.32 5.14
CA ILE A 105 6.50 7.52 4.01
C ILE A 105 5.83 6.21 3.54
N ASN A 106 6.10 5.05 4.11
CA ASN A 106 5.49 3.74 3.74
C ASN A 106 5.31 3.51 2.22
N LYS A 107 6.30 3.94 1.42
CA LYS A 107 6.22 3.82 -0.04
C LYS A 107 6.52 2.40 -0.49
N ALA A 108 5.66 1.86 -1.36
CA ALA A 108 5.87 0.54 -1.94
C ALA A 108 6.79 0.59 -3.17
N CYS A 109 7.59 -0.44 -3.35
CA CYS A 109 8.49 -0.61 -4.48
C CYS A 109 8.69 -2.10 -4.83
N SER A 110 9.29 -2.37 -5.98
CA SER A 110 9.66 -3.73 -6.36
C SER A 110 11.04 -4.12 -5.83
N GLY A 111 11.23 -5.41 -5.59
CA GLY A 111 12.50 -5.97 -5.20
C GLY A 111 12.53 -7.49 -5.32
N THR A 112 13.72 -8.05 -5.16
CA THR A 112 13.95 -9.49 -5.22
C THR A 112 14.34 -10.00 -3.83
N ILE A 113 13.74 -11.08 -3.39
CA ILE A 113 14.12 -11.75 -2.15
C ILE A 113 15.48 -12.40 -2.36
N ILE A 114 16.50 -11.95 -1.61
CA ILE A 114 17.87 -12.46 -1.69
C ILE A 114 18.22 -13.40 -0.56
N GLU A 115 17.47 -13.34 0.54
CA GLU A 115 17.68 -14.23 1.70
C GLU A 115 16.35 -14.43 2.46
N LYS A 116 16.13 -15.65 2.96
CA LYS A 116 15.02 -16.01 3.86
C LYS A 116 15.59 -16.35 5.22
N HIS A 117 15.26 -15.56 6.24
CA HIS A 117 15.73 -15.78 7.63
C HIS A 117 14.78 -16.66 8.43
N SER A 118 13.47 -16.56 8.14
CA SER A 118 12.41 -17.37 8.74
C SER A 118 11.19 -17.43 7.80
N ASP A 119 10.13 -18.07 8.23
CA ASP A 119 8.88 -18.12 7.44
C ASP A 119 8.17 -16.75 7.31
N SER A 120 8.62 -15.76 8.07
CA SER A 120 8.03 -14.43 8.07
C SER A 120 9.03 -13.28 7.91
N LEU A 121 10.34 -13.56 7.75
CA LEU A 121 11.36 -12.53 7.66
C LEU A 121 12.30 -12.78 6.47
N TYR A 122 12.44 -11.76 5.63
CA TYR A 122 13.18 -11.81 4.38
C TYR A 122 14.12 -10.62 4.24
N THR A 123 15.25 -10.83 3.55
CA THR A 123 16.06 -9.74 3.01
C THR A 123 15.67 -9.53 1.55
N ILE A 124 15.30 -8.30 1.21
CA ILE A 124 14.88 -7.91 -0.15
C ILE A 124 15.85 -6.86 -0.67
N GLN A 125 16.33 -7.05 -1.90
CA GLN A 125 17.09 -6.05 -2.64
C GLN A 125 16.16 -5.38 -3.65
N ASN A 126 15.99 -4.05 -3.54
CA ASN A 126 15.15 -3.31 -4.47
C ASN A 126 15.87 -3.08 -5.82
N GLU A 127 15.12 -2.55 -6.79
CA GLU A 127 15.63 -2.23 -8.14
C GLU A 127 16.78 -1.20 -8.17
N PHE A 128 16.96 -0.42 -7.09
CA PHE A 128 18.05 0.55 -6.94
C PHE A 128 19.28 -0.05 -6.22
N GLY A 129 19.22 -1.33 -5.85
CA GLY A 129 20.30 -2.03 -5.13
C GLY A 129 20.28 -1.87 -3.62
N TYR A 130 19.33 -1.14 -3.04
CA TYR A 130 19.19 -1.04 -1.58
C TYR A 130 18.66 -2.33 -1.00
N ILE A 131 19.18 -2.68 0.18
CA ILE A 131 18.82 -3.90 0.91
C ILE A 131 17.93 -3.54 2.09
N HIS A 132 16.81 -4.24 2.22
CA HIS A 132 15.83 -4.06 3.29
C HIS A 132 15.51 -5.37 3.96
N LEU A 133 15.25 -5.34 5.28
CA LEU A 133 14.57 -6.42 5.99
C LEU A 133 13.08 -6.17 5.93
N ALA A 134 12.32 -7.14 5.49
CA ALA A 134 10.86 -7.07 5.39
C ALA A 134 10.20 -8.28 6.04
N VAL A 135 9.15 -8.04 6.80
CA VAL A 135 8.28 -9.09 7.31
C VAL A 135 7.19 -9.43 6.31
N ASN A 136 6.60 -10.62 6.44
CA ASN A 136 5.59 -11.12 5.50
C ASN A 136 4.43 -10.15 5.24
N SER A 137 4.00 -9.42 6.29
CA SER A 137 2.92 -8.43 6.19
C SER A 137 3.28 -7.17 5.41
N GLU A 138 4.57 -6.95 5.11
CA GLU A 138 5.06 -5.83 4.30
C GLU A 138 5.18 -6.20 2.81
N ILE A 139 5.09 -7.50 2.48
CA ILE A 139 5.07 -7.98 1.10
C ILE A 139 3.62 -7.99 0.62
N LEU A 140 3.32 -7.16 -0.37
CA LEU A 140 1.97 -6.94 -0.87
C LEU A 140 1.57 -7.93 -1.96
N PHE A 141 2.49 -8.15 -2.93
CA PHE A 141 2.23 -9.00 -4.09
C PHE A 141 3.49 -9.75 -4.50
N LEU A 142 3.32 -11.01 -4.90
CA LEU A 142 4.30 -11.76 -5.68
C LEU A 142 4.17 -11.31 -7.14
N LEU A 143 5.26 -10.79 -7.71
CA LEU A 143 5.28 -10.28 -9.08
C LEU A 143 5.75 -11.34 -10.08
N GLU A 144 6.78 -12.11 -9.67
CA GLU A 144 7.43 -13.10 -10.54
C GLU A 144 8.04 -14.22 -9.69
N ARG A 145 7.91 -15.46 -10.16
CA ARG A 145 8.55 -16.65 -9.60
C ARG A 145 9.05 -17.54 -10.73
N ASP A 146 10.29 -18.03 -10.60
CA ASP A 146 10.93 -18.91 -11.61
C ASP A 146 10.91 -18.33 -13.04
N ASN A 147 11.13 -17.02 -13.18
CA ASN A 147 11.03 -16.23 -14.42
C ASN A 147 9.61 -16.24 -15.06
N CYS A 148 8.59 -16.60 -14.30
CA CYS A 148 7.19 -16.50 -14.72
C CYS A 148 6.51 -15.34 -14.02
N GLU A 149 5.98 -14.39 -14.78
CA GLU A 149 5.17 -13.28 -14.23
C GLU A 149 3.86 -13.82 -13.66
N ILE A 150 3.47 -13.26 -12.51
CA ILE A 150 2.18 -13.57 -11.90
C ILE A 150 1.11 -12.67 -12.54
N GLU A 151 0.10 -13.30 -13.12
CA GLU A 151 -1.05 -12.59 -13.66
C GLU A 151 -2.02 -12.20 -12.55
N ASP A 152 -2.06 -10.91 -12.21
CA ASP A 152 -2.96 -10.33 -11.25
C ASP A 152 -3.48 -8.98 -11.78
N GLU A 153 -4.77 -8.69 -11.57
CA GLU A 153 -5.40 -7.48 -12.08
C GLU A 153 -4.81 -6.22 -11.41
N VAL A 154 -4.55 -6.29 -10.11
CA VAL A 154 -3.95 -5.18 -9.35
C VAL A 154 -2.55 -4.89 -9.85
N ILE A 155 -1.74 -5.94 -10.08
CA ILE A 155 -0.38 -5.82 -10.62
C ILE A 155 -0.41 -5.17 -12.01
N LYS A 156 -1.33 -5.57 -12.88
CA LYS A 156 -1.51 -4.95 -14.21
C LYS A 156 -1.81 -3.45 -14.11
N ILE A 157 -2.66 -3.05 -13.17
CA ILE A 157 -2.99 -1.65 -12.95
C ILE A 157 -1.79 -0.87 -12.39
N ILE A 158 -1.04 -1.43 -11.46
CA ILE A 158 0.19 -0.82 -10.93
C ILE A 158 1.20 -0.60 -12.07
N LYS A 159 1.43 -1.59 -12.91
CA LYS A 159 2.31 -1.49 -14.10
C LYS A 159 1.85 -0.40 -15.05
N ASN A 160 0.56 -0.36 -15.40
CA ASN A 160 -0.01 0.59 -16.34
C ASN A 160 0.04 2.05 -15.84
N ASN A 161 0.11 2.27 -14.54
CA ASN A 161 0.27 3.59 -13.92
C ASN A 161 1.73 3.93 -13.59
N GLY A 162 2.70 3.15 -14.09
CA GLY A 162 4.14 3.43 -13.93
C GLY A 162 4.72 3.05 -12.57
N GLY A 163 3.97 2.32 -11.75
CA GLY A 163 4.39 1.88 -10.41
C GLY A 163 5.40 0.73 -10.41
N LEU A 164 5.52 0.02 -11.53
CA LEU A 164 6.49 -1.05 -11.75
C LEU A 164 7.20 -0.79 -13.08
N LYS A 165 8.51 -0.77 -13.04
CA LYS A 165 9.37 -0.72 -14.23
C LYS A 165 9.89 -2.10 -14.57
#